data_72d7ba9a78c26b227872e4152398545a
#
_entry.id   72d7ba9a78c26b227872e4152398545a
#
_cell.length_a   1.000
_cell.length_b   1.000
_cell.length_c   1.000
_cell.angle_alpha   90.00
_cell.angle_beta   90.00
_cell.angle_gamma   90.00
#
_symmetry.space_group_name_H-M   'P 1'
#
loop_
_entity.id
_entity.type
_entity.pdbx_description
1 polymer ?
#
loop_
_entity_poly.entity_id
_entity_poly.type
_entity_poly.pdbx_seq_one_letter_code
_entity_poly.pdbx_strand_id
1 'polypeptide(L)'
;AVDAYKKWVHKGPLTPAALKSQSTIEKISGLYVPFWLYDYKAEDRMIADAEKIRTIRRGNTEYTYHDHFYVYRDVEADFKKIPADASEKMEDGAMDKMEPYNYAELKDFEPAYLSGYLSERYNFMHQQMEERVNRRVDKYITELTRDTIAGYSSVNVRHNDIRRNNYNAEYALLPVWVLNCRYHGKDFQFMLNGQTGKIVADRPISKGKAFAWGVGTFVVSLAVMMLGGMFIL
;
A
#
# COMPACT_ATOMS: atom_id res chain seq x y z
N ALA A 1 3.39 4.45 -18.95
CA ALA A 1 3.98 3.29 -18.27
C ALA A 1 5.51 3.30 -18.40
N VAL A 2 6.05 3.32 -19.62
CA VAL A 2 7.50 3.23 -19.91
C VAL A 2 8.30 4.31 -19.18
N ASP A 3 7.88 5.57 -19.21
CA ASP A 3 8.60 6.66 -18.54
C ASP A 3 8.57 6.53 -17.02
N ALA A 4 7.46 6.07 -16.47
CA ALA A 4 7.33 5.78 -15.03
C ALA A 4 8.29 4.65 -14.62
N TYR A 5 8.37 3.58 -15.42
CA TYR A 5 9.34 2.50 -15.20
C TYR A 5 10.79 3.01 -15.27
N LYS A 6 11.14 3.78 -16.29
CA LYS A 6 12.49 4.36 -16.43
C LYS A 6 12.85 5.20 -15.21
N LYS A 7 11.97 6.09 -14.77
CA LYS A 7 12.18 6.90 -13.56
C LYS A 7 12.38 6.03 -12.31
N TRP A 8 11.54 5.01 -12.13
CA TRP A 8 11.61 4.09 -11.00
C TRP A 8 12.92 3.30 -10.96
N VAL A 9 13.34 2.72 -12.10
CA VAL A 9 14.58 1.93 -12.24
C VAL A 9 15.82 2.79 -11.98
N HIS A 10 15.82 4.07 -12.38
CA HIS A 10 16.97 4.95 -12.19
C HIS A 10 17.09 5.52 -10.77
N LYS A 11 16.00 5.64 -10.02
CA LYS A 11 16.04 6.12 -8.63
C LYS A 11 16.80 5.20 -7.66
N GLY A 12 17.00 3.92 -8.00
CA GLY A 12 17.69 2.97 -7.14
C GLY A 12 19.17 2.83 -7.51
N PRO A 13 20.11 3.30 -6.65
CA PRO A 13 21.55 3.16 -6.96
C PRO A 13 21.97 1.69 -7.05
N LEU A 14 21.33 0.81 -6.31
CA LEU A 14 21.62 -0.61 -6.25
C LEU A 14 20.87 -1.45 -7.31
N THR A 15 20.04 -0.82 -8.15
CA THR A 15 19.27 -1.53 -9.20
C THR A 15 20.20 -2.15 -10.25
N PRO A 16 20.01 -3.43 -10.62
CA PRO A 16 20.79 -4.11 -11.65
C PRO A 16 20.73 -3.40 -13.01
N ALA A 17 21.84 -3.41 -13.75
CA ALA A 17 21.91 -2.81 -15.08
C ALA A 17 20.96 -3.50 -16.08
N ALA A 18 20.75 -4.81 -15.95
CA ALA A 18 19.86 -5.58 -16.81
C ALA A 18 18.41 -5.04 -16.83
N LEU A 19 17.91 -4.50 -15.73
CA LEU A 19 16.58 -3.89 -15.65
C LEU A 19 16.49 -2.53 -16.40
N LYS A 20 17.62 -1.93 -16.70
CA LYS A 20 17.70 -0.65 -17.44
C LYS A 20 17.78 -0.85 -18.96
N SER A 21 17.86 -2.10 -19.41
CA SER A 21 18.01 -2.41 -20.84
C SER A 21 16.73 -2.13 -21.63
N GLN A 22 16.89 -1.74 -22.89
CA GLN A 22 15.79 -1.51 -23.82
C GLN A 22 14.95 -2.78 -24.02
N SER A 23 15.58 -3.95 -24.09
CA SER A 23 14.91 -5.25 -24.25
C SER A 23 14.01 -5.63 -23.05
N THR A 24 14.30 -5.10 -21.86
CA THR A 24 13.42 -5.26 -20.67
C THR A 24 12.23 -4.31 -20.76
N ILE A 25 12.46 -3.08 -21.20
CA ILE A 25 11.41 -2.06 -21.34
C ILE A 25 10.35 -2.48 -22.36
N GLU A 26 10.76 -3.09 -23.46
CA GLU A 26 9.87 -3.58 -24.52
C GLU A 26 8.94 -4.72 -24.08
N LYS A 27 9.21 -5.35 -22.96
CA LYS A 27 8.35 -6.41 -22.36
C LYS A 27 7.23 -5.86 -21.48
N ILE A 28 7.14 -4.55 -21.30
CA ILE A 28 6.05 -3.95 -20.52
C ILE A 28 4.76 -4.08 -21.33
N SER A 29 3.79 -4.77 -20.76
CA SER A 29 2.49 -5.03 -21.41
C SER A 29 1.36 -4.37 -20.64
N GLY A 30 0.42 -3.77 -21.36
CA GLY A 30 -0.83 -3.28 -20.77
C GLY A 30 -1.84 -4.42 -20.65
N LEU A 31 -2.48 -4.51 -19.52
CA LEU A 31 -3.45 -5.52 -19.19
C LEU A 31 -4.68 -4.88 -18.54
N TYR A 32 -5.87 -5.25 -18.97
CA TYR A 32 -7.10 -5.01 -18.24
C TYR A 32 -7.36 -6.16 -17.29
N VAL A 33 -7.25 -5.88 -16.00
CA VAL A 33 -7.49 -6.84 -14.92
C VAL A 33 -8.95 -6.76 -14.48
N PRO A 34 -9.63 -7.92 -14.31
CA PRO A 34 -10.99 -7.96 -13.79
C PRO A 34 -11.02 -7.63 -12.29
N PHE A 35 -11.93 -6.77 -11.89
CA PHE A 35 -12.22 -6.42 -10.52
C PHE A 35 -13.71 -6.52 -10.21
N TRP A 36 -14.02 -6.80 -8.96
CA TRP A 36 -15.31 -6.51 -8.35
C TRP A 36 -15.21 -5.28 -7.48
N LEU A 37 -16.11 -4.33 -7.68
CA LEU A 37 -16.22 -3.09 -6.91
C LEU A 37 -17.42 -3.19 -5.99
N TYR A 38 -17.18 -3.14 -4.68
CA TYR A 38 -18.21 -3.37 -3.68
C TYR A 38 -18.61 -2.08 -2.99
N ASP A 39 -19.90 -1.96 -2.69
CA ASP A 39 -20.46 -0.89 -1.86
C ASP A 39 -20.97 -1.48 -0.54
N TYR A 40 -20.47 -0.94 0.58
CA TYR A 40 -20.79 -1.41 1.93
C TYR A 40 -21.30 -0.30 2.82
N LYS A 41 -22.33 -0.60 3.61
CA LYS A 41 -22.61 0.12 4.85
C LYS A 41 -21.99 -0.62 6.02
N ALA A 42 -21.29 0.08 6.89
CA ALA A 42 -20.70 -0.50 8.09
C ALA A 42 -20.95 0.38 9.31
N GLU A 43 -21.18 -0.28 10.43
CA GLU A 43 -21.31 0.32 11.77
C GLU A 43 -20.25 -0.29 12.68
N ASP A 44 -19.63 0.50 13.54
CA ASP A 44 -18.72 0.02 14.57
C ASP A 44 -19.06 0.65 15.93
N ARG A 45 -19.37 -0.19 16.90
CA ARG A 45 -19.58 0.20 18.30
C ARG A 45 -18.37 -0.18 19.12
N MET A 46 -17.52 0.82 19.38
CA MET A 46 -16.23 0.63 20.03
C MET A 46 -16.26 1.10 21.48
N ILE A 47 -15.69 0.27 22.34
CA ILE A 47 -15.39 0.58 23.74
C ILE A 47 -13.87 0.56 23.91
N ALA A 48 -13.33 1.62 24.48
CA ALA A 48 -11.89 1.73 24.73
C ALA A 48 -11.58 2.36 26.07
N ASP A 49 -10.47 1.94 26.68
CA ASP A 49 -9.81 2.69 27.74
C ASP A 49 -8.86 3.70 27.12
N ALA A 50 -8.96 4.91 27.57
CA ALA A 50 -8.06 5.97 27.13
C ALA A 50 -7.39 6.63 28.35
N GLU A 51 -6.17 7.07 28.16
CA GLU A 51 -5.37 7.69 29.20
C GLU A 51 -4.85 9.05 28.73
N LYS A 52 -4.92 10.03 29.60
CA LYS A 52 -4.31 11.34 29.40
C LYS A 52 -3.23 11.57 30.44
N ILE A 53 -2.00 11.67 29.98
CA ILE A 53 -0.84 11.90 30.85
C ILE A 53 -0.52 13.39 30.84
N ARG A 54 -0.40 13.98 32.04
CA ARG A 54 0.01 15.37 32.25
C ARG A 54 1.15 15.42 33.22
N THR A 55 2.20 16.14 32.87
CA THR A 55 3.35 16.36 33.76
C THR A 55 3.44 17.82 34.14
N ILE A 56 3.53 18.09 35.43
CA ILE A 56 3.66 19.45 36.00
C ILE A 56 4.90 19.48 36.89
N ARG A 57 5.78 20.46 36.66
CA ARG A 57 6.95 20.69 37.51
C ARG A 57 6.67 21.79 38.51
N ARG A 58 6.88 21.50 39.81
CA ARG A 58 6.81 22.47 40.88
C ARG A 58 8.16 22.51 41.64
N GLY A 59 8.94 23.55 41.45
CA GLY A 59 10.30 23.66 41.99
C GLY A 59 11.19 22.56 41.43
N ASN A 60 11.71 21.67 42.29
CA ASN A 60 12.61 20.58 41.90
C ASN A 60 11.87 19.22 41.81
N THR A 61 10.54 19.20 41.94
CA THR A 61 9.72 18.00 41.90
C THR A 61 8.86 18.01 40.65
N GLU A 62 8.80 16.84 39.97
CA GLU A 62 7.95 16.58 38.82
C GLU A 62 6.79 15.67 39.24
N TYR A 63 5.58 16.09 38.90
CA TYR A 63 4.34 15.34 39.16
C TYR A 63 3.75 14.88 37.84
N THR A 64 3.58 13.60 37.67
CA THR A 64 2.89 13.00 36.51
C THR A 64 1.53 12.52 36.92
N TYR A 65 0.50 13.01 36.25
CA TYR A 65 -0.90 12.67 36.46
C TYR A 65 -1.34 11.75 35.34
N HIS A 66 -2.02 10.67 35.70
CA HIS A 66 -2.60 9.69 34.79
C HIS A 66 -4.12 9.75 34.95
N ASP A 67 -4.80 10.38 34.00
CA ASP A 67 -6.26 10.47 33.99
C ASP A 67 -6.79 9.35 33.08
N HIS A 68 -7.60 8.45 33.63
CA HIS A 68 -8.18 7.32 32.90
C HIS A 68 -9.61 7.60 32.50
N PHE A 69 -9.95 7.24 31.24
CA PHE A 69 -11.26 7.48 30.65
C PHE A 69 -11.80 6.20 30.03
N TYR A 70 -13.10 6.01 30.16
CA TYR A 70 -13.85 5.03 29.43
C TYR A 70 -14.52 5.72 28.25
N VAL A 71 -14.16 5.29 27.02
CA VAL A 71 -14.58 5.92 25.78
C VAL A 71 -15.53 4.99 25.04
N TYR A 72 -16.69 5.50 24.66
CA TYR A 72 -17.63 4.83 23.77
C TYR A 72 -17.74 5.59 22.47
N ARG A 73 -17.75 4.86 21.35
CA ARG A 73 -17.98 5.40 19.99
C ARG A 73 -18.99 4.51 19.28
N ASP A 74 -19.87 5.16 18.53
CA ASP A 74 -20.81 4.53 17.60
C ASP A 74 -20.67 5.29 16.28
N VAL A 75 -20.12 4.62 15.25
CA VAL A 75 -19.76 5.21 13.97
C VAL A 75 -20.39 4.41 12.85
N GLU A 76 -21.08 5.12 11.95
CA GLU A 76 -21.62 4.57 10.71
C GLU A 76 -20.87 5.17 9.52
N ALA A 77 -20.53 4.34 8.54
CA ALA A 77 -19.87 4.76 7.31
C ALA A 77 -20.41 4.02 6.08
N ASP A 78 -20.41 4.72 4.95
CA ASP A 78 -20.76 4.18 3.64
C ASP A 78 -19.50 4.14 2.77
N PHE A 79 -19.00 2.93 2.51
CA PHE A 79 -17.83 2.69 1.68
C PHE A 79 -18.26 2.38 0.27
N LYS A 80 -17.71 3.12 -0.70
CA LYS A 80 -18.05 2.98 -2.12
C LYS A 80 -16.88 2.44 -2.92
N LYS A 81 -17.22 1.53 -3.85
CA LYS A 81 -16.26 1.03 -4.85
C LYS A 81 -14.99 0.43 -4.24
N ILE A 82 -15.13 -0.37 -3.17
CA ILE A 82 -14.00 -1.14 -2.62
C ILE A 82 -13.60 -2.19 -3.66
N PRO A 83 -12.40 -2.11 -4.23
CA PRO A 83 -12.01 -3.05 -5.28
C PRO A 83 -11.45 -4.35 -4.70
N ALA A 84 -11.77 -5.44 -5.37
CA ALA A 84 -11.10 -6.72 -5.20
C ALA A 84 -10.82 -7.31 -6.58
N ASP A 85 -9.55 -7.60 -6.89
CA ASP A 85 -9.21 -8.22 -8.16
C ASP A 85 -9.75 -9.66 -8.20
N ALA A 86 -10.27 -10.04 -9.36
CA ALA A 86 -10.89 -11.34 -9.61
C ALA A 86 -10.02 -12.24 -10.49
N SER A 87 -8.71 -11.98 -10.56
CA SER A 87 -7.74 -12.72 -11.35
C SER A 87 -6.94 -13.69 -10.50
N GLU A 88 -6.88 -14.95 -10.88
CA GLU A 88 -6.01 -15.96 -10.24
C GLU A 88 -4.52 -15.72 -10.51
N LYS A 89 -4.18 -14.96 -11.56
CA LYS A 89 -2.80 -14.75 -11.99
C LYS A 89 -2.10 -13.59 -11.29
N MET A 90 -2.86 -12.72 -10.62
CA MET A 90 -2.35 -11.58 -9.91
C MET A 90 -2.23 -11.89 -8.42
N GLU A 91 -1.20 -11.35 -7.79
CA GLU A 91 -1.02 -11.47 -6.35
C GLU A 91 -1.90 -10.43 -5.64
N ASP A 92 -2.84 -10.90 -4.81
CA ASP A 92 -3.84 -10.07 -4.11
C ASP A 92 -3.24 -8.88 -3.38
N GLY A 93 -2.15 -9.10 -2.62
CA GLY A 93 -1.53 -8.04 -1.84
C GLY A 93 -0.85 -6.96 -2.69
N ALA A 94 -0.40 -7.32 -3.90
CA ALA A 94 0.12 -6.35 -4.85
C ALA A 94 -1.02 -5.56 -5.51
N MET A 95 -2.13 -6.23 -5.82
CA MET A 95 -3.30 -5.57 -6.39
C MET A 95 -3.95 -4.60 -5.41
N ASP A 96 -4.06 -4.94 -4.12
CA ASP A 96 -4.53 -4.02 -3.08
C ASP A 96 -3.62 -2.78 -2.94
N LYS A 97 -2.31 -2.93 -3.11
CA LYS A 97 -1.36 -1.81 -3.09
C LYS A 97 -1.46 -0.91 -4.31
N MET A 98 -2.05 -1.37 -5.41
CA MET A 98 -2.23 -0.58 -6.64
C MET A 98 -3.24 0.57 -6.48
N GLU A 99 -4.13 0.49 -5.51
CA GLU A 99 -5.10 1.56 -5.21
C GLU A 99 -4.41 2.89 -4.82
N PRO A 100 -5.04 4.04 -5.04
CA PRO A 100 -6.41 4.22 -5.50
C PRO A 100 -6.56 4.23 -7.03
N TYR A 101 -7.77 3.93 -7.50
CA TYR A 101 -8.24 4.23 -8.83
C TYR A 101 -9.26 5.37 -8.79
N ASN A 102 -9.36 6.16 -9.85
CA ASN A 102 -10.42 7.16 -9.99
C ASN A 102 -11.66 6.52 -10.62
N TYR A 103 -12.58 6.06 -9.79
CA TYR A 103 -13.79 5.39 -10.25
C TYR A 103 -14.79 6.31 -10.94
N ALA A 104 -14.63 7.64 -10.84
CA ALA A 104 -15.46 8.60 -11.60
C ALA A 104 -15.14 8.57 -13.11
N GLU A 105 -14.02 8.01 -13.50
CA GLU A 105 -13.62 7.85 -14.90
C GLU A 105 -14.05 6.52 -15.53
N LEU A 106 -14.75 5.66 -14.76
CA LEU A 106 -15.33 4.42 -15.31
C LEU A 106 -16.30 4.76 -16.45
N LYS A 107 -16.21 3.96 -17.52
CA LYS A 107 -17.05 4.06 -18.71
C LYS A 107 -17.70 2.71 -18.96
N ASP A 108 -18.81 2.73 -19.65
CA ASP A 108 -19.43 1.52 -20.15
C ASP A 108 -18.45 0.75 -21.04
N PHE A 109 -18.49 -0.56 -20.94
CA PHE A 109 -17.56 -1.41 -21.67
C PHE A 109 -17.81 -1.38 -23.17
N GLU A 110 -16.77 -1.05 -23.92
CA GLU A 110 -16.74 -1.17 -25.40
C GLU A 110 -15.54 -2.06 -25.81
N PRO A 111 -15.74 -3.04 -26.71
CA PRO A 111 -14.67 -3.92 -27.17
C PRO A 111 -13.46 -3.17 -27.74
N ALA A 112 -13.67 -1.95 -28.27
CA ALA A 112 -12.61 -1.10 -28.83
C ALA A 112 -11.57 -0.71 -27.77
N TYR A 113 -11.93 -0.63 -26.48
CA TYR A 113 -10.98 -0.30 -25.39
C TYR A 113 -9.92 -1.39 -25.18
N LEU A 114 -10.19 -2.63 -25.59
CA LEU A 114 -9.25 -3.73 -25.48
C LEU A 114 -8.19 -3.73 -26.60
N SER A 115 -8.32 -2.85 -27.58
CA SER A 115 -7.38 -2.81 -28.70
C SER A 115 -5.97 -2.42 -28.23
N GLY A 116 -4.99 -3.29 -28.45
CA GLY A 116 -3.60 -3.11 -28.02
C GLY A 116 -3.31 -3.47 -26.57
N TYR A 117 -4.30 -3.98 -25.82
CA TYR A 117 -4.16 -4.47 -24.45
C TYR A 117 -4.48 -5.95 -24.37
N LEU A 118 -3.83 -6.63 -23.44
CA LEU A 118 -4.28 -7.95 -23.00
C LEU A 118 -5.47 -7.75 -22.06
N SER A 119 -6.42 -8.69 -22.07
CA SER A 119 -7.52 -8.70 -21.09
C SER A 119 -7.69 -10.11 -20.55
N GLU A 120 -8.10 -10.16 -19.29
CA GLU A 120 -8.44 -11.42 -18.63
C GLU A 120 -9.93 -11.44 -18.28
N ARG A 121 -10.51 -12.64 -18.30
CA ARG A 121 -11.82 -12.88 -17.72
C ARG A 121 -11.62 -13.14 -16.23
N TYR A 122 -12.61 -12.78 -15.41
CA TYR A 122 -12.57 -13.10 -13.98
C TYR A 122 -12.54 -14.63 -13.75
N ASN A 123 -11.76 -15.03 -12.75
CA ASN A 123 -11.67 -16.41 -12.26
C ASN A 123 -12.56 -16.61 -11.03
N PHE A 124 -12.81 -15.54 -10.26
CA PHE A 124 -13.60 -15.57 -9.04
C PHE A 124 -14.88 -14.75 -9.19
N MET A 125 -16.00 -15.34 -8.77
CA MET A 125 -17.27 -14.63 -8.65
C MET A 125 -17.25 -13.69 -7.44
N HIS A 126 -18.07 -12.65 -7.44
CA HIS A 126 -18.11 -11.66 -6.37
C HIS A 126 -18.37 -12.30 -5.00
N GLN A 127 -19.23 -13.32 -4.89
CA GLN A 127 -19.50 -14.00 -3.62
C GLN A 127 -18.24 -14.66 -3.00
N GLN A 128 -17.35 -15.17 -3.85
CA GLN A 128 -16.12 -15.82 -3.40
C GLN A 128 -15.09 -14.82 -2.83
N MET A 129 -15.16 -13.56 -3.26
CA MET A 129 -14.28 -12.48 -2.82
C MET A 129 -14.81 -11.72 -1.61
N GLU A 130 -16.07 -11.93 -1.25
CA GLU A 130 -16.77 -11.16 -0.21
C GLU A 130 -16.08 -11.22 1.16
N GLU A 131 -15.57 -12.39 1.55
CA GLU A 131 -14.87 -12.52 2.83
C GLU A 131 -13.56 -11.70 2.87
N ARG A 132 -12.82 -11.63 1.76
CA ARG A 132 -11.63 -10.77 1.64
C ARG A 132 -12.01 -9.30 1.81
N VAL A 133 -13.07 -8.86 1.14
CA VAL A 133 -13.56 -7.48 1.22
C VAL A 133 -14.10 -7.17 2.61
N ASN A 134 -14.83 -8.10 3.23
CA ASN A 134 -15.32 -7.98 4.60
C ASN A 134 -14.20 -7.64 5.59
N ARG A 135 -13.06 -8.35 5.52
CA ARG A 135 -11.89 -8.06 6.37
C ARG A 135 -11.32 -6.65 6.14
N ARG A 136 -11.37 -6.16 4.90
CA ARG A 136 -10.95 -4.79 4.58
C ARG A 136 -11.90 -3.75 5.14
N VAL A 137 -13.22 -3.98 5.02
CA VAL A 137 -14.26 -3.11 5.58
C VAL A 137 -14.14 -3.04 7.09
N ASP A 138 -13.95 -4.18 7.77
CA ASP A 138 -13.75 -4.23 9.22
C ASP A 138 -12.56 -3.38 9.65
N LYS A 139 -11.46 -3.48 8.92
CA LYS A 139 -10.28 -2.65 9.17
C LYS A 139 -10.56 -1.16 8.96
N TYR A 140 -11.21 -0.80 7.87
CA TYR A 140 -11.50 0.59 7.54
C TYR A 140 -12.44 1.25 8.56
N ILE A 141 -13.53 0.57 8.95
CA ILE A 141 -14.45 1.13 9.93
C ILE A 141 -13.80 1.20 11.32
N THR A 142 -13.00 0.22 11.70
CA THR A 142 -12.25 0.24 12.98
C THR A 142 -11.25 1.39 13.01
N GLU A 143 -10.48 1.62 11.95
CA GLU A 143 -9.55 2.74 11.84
C GLU A 143 -10.30 4.08 11.91
N LEU A 144 -11.40 4.22 11.16
CA LEU A 144 -12.25 5.41 11.16
C LEU A 144 -12.81 5.71 12.57
N THR A 145 -13.32 4.67 13.27
CA THR A 145 -13.83 4.81 14.63
C THR A 145 -12.73 5.22 15.59
N ARG A 146 -11.56 4.59 15.50
CA ARG A 146 -10.41 4.90 16.33
C ARG A 146 -9.90 6.34 16.14
N ASP A 147 -9.90 6.84 14.93
CA ASP A 147 -9.48 8.21 14.59
C ASP A 147 -10.38 9.27 15.25
N THR A 148 -11.63 8.92 15.61
CA THR A 148 -12.52 9.79 16.38
C THR A 148 -12.11 9.92 17.86
N ILE A 149 -11.23 9.05 18.36
CA ILE A 149 -10.75 9.05 19.74
C ILE A 149 -9.44 9.84 19.81
N ALA A 150 -9.55 11.16 19.73
CA ALA A 150 -8.40 12.07 19.74
C ALA A 150 -8.18 12.71 21.12
N GLY A 151 -6.96 13.21 21.35
CA GLY A 151 -6.61 14.00 22.54
C GLY A 151 -6.21 13.19 23.76
N TYR A 152 -5.98 11.89 23.62
CA TYR A 152 -5.46 11.00 24.66
C TYR A 152 -4.00 10.64 24.38
N SER A 153 -3.25 10.33 25.42
CA SER A 153 -1.85 9.87 25.33
C SER A 153 -1.75 8.41 24.89
N SER A 154 -2.74 7.60 25.30
CA SER A 154 -2.89 6.21 24.88
C SER A 154 -4.36 5.83 24.76
N VAL A 155 -4.67 4.89 23.85
CA VAL A 155 -6.01 4.33 23.62
C VAL A 155 -5.88 2.83 23.47
N ASN A 156 -6.56 2.07 24.30
CA ASN A 156 -6.62 0.62 24.26
C ASN A 156 -8.06 0.17 23.99
N VAL A 157 -8.31 -0.40 22.82
CA VAL A 157 -9.64 -0.92 22.47
C VAL A 157 -9.91 -2.19 23.26
N ARG A 158 -11.00 -2.20 24.04
CA ARG A 158 -11.47 -3.37 24.78
C ARG A 158 -12.36 -4.27 23.93
N HIS A 159 -13.23 -3.63 23.16
CA HIS A 159 -14.24 -4.33 22.38
C HIS A 159 -14.72 -3.45 21.24
N ASN A 160 -14.96 -4.05 20.07
CA ASN A 160 -15.73 -3.44 19.01
C ASN A 160 -16.72 -4.45 18.41
N ASP A 161 -17.94 -3.98 18.15
CA ASP A 161 -19.02 -4.73 17.49
C ASP A 161 -19.24 -4.13 16.11
N ILE A 162 -18.77 -4.86 15.09
CA ILE A 162 -18.83 -4.41 13.69
C ILE A 162 -20.00 -5.10 13.01
N ARG A 163 -20.89 -4.29 12.42
CA ARG A 163 -21.95 -4.74 11.52
C ARG A 163 -21.68 -4.18 10.13
N ARG A 164 -21.84 -5.01 9.13
CA ARG A 164 -21.63 -4.64 7.73
C ARG A 164 -22.68 -5.26 6.84
N ASN A 165 -23.01 -4.54 5.78
CA ASN A 165 -23.96 -4.96 4.76
C ASN A 165 -23.41 -4.61 3.38
N ASN A 166 -23.10 -5.64 2.58
CA ASN A 166 -22.83 -5.50 1.16
C ASN A 166 -24.15 -5.30 0.42
N TYR A 167 -24.34 -4.17 -0.22
CA TYR A 167 -25.58 -3.88 -0.94
C TYR A 167 -25.39 -3.75 -2.46
N ASN A 168 -24.14 -3.75 -2.94
CA ASN A 168 -23.83 -3.68 -4.36
C ASN A 168 -22.47 -4.30 -4.67
N ALA A 169 -22.35 -4.98 -5.81
CA ALA A 169 -21.11 -5.47 -6.37
C ALA A 169 -21.13 -5.31 -7.89
N GLU A 170 -20.24 -4.50 -8.43
CA GLU A 170 -20.15 -4.20 -9.86
C GLU A 170 -18.86 -4.77 -10.45
N TYR A 171 -18.96 -5.26 -11.68
CA TYR A 171 -17.80 -5.73 -12.44
C TYR A 171 -17.11 -4.56 -13.14
N ALA A 172 -15.78 -4.51 -13.07
CA ALA A 172 -14.98 -3.51 -13.76
C ALA A 172 -13.68 -4.11 -14.32
N LEU A 173 -13.21 -3.54 -15.41
CA LEU A 173 -11.89 -3.80 -15.96
C LEU A 173 -11.00 -2.60 -15.69
N LEU A 174 -9.94 -2.79 -14.90
CA LEU A 174 -9.03 -1.72 -14.53
C LEU A 174 -7.67 -1.86 -15.23
N PRO A 175 -7.09 -0.76 -15.72
CA PRO A 175 -5.84 -0.81 -16.48
C PRO A 175 -4.64 -1.01 -15.57
N VAL A 176 -3.85 -2.03 -15.85
CA VAL A 176 -2.59 -2.33 -15.17
C VAL A 176 -1.50 -2.55 -16.21
N TRP A 177 -0.34 -1.98 -15.99
CA TRP A 177 0.86 -2.28 -16.76
C TRP A 177 1.73 -3.24 -15.98
N VAL A 178 2.13 -4.33 -16.61
CA VAL A 178 2.89 -5.40 -15.97
C VAL A 178 4.18 -5.66 -16.73
N LEU A 179 5.25 -5.87 -15.97
CA LEU A 179 6.52 -6.38 -16.46
C LEU A 179 6.99 -7.49 -15.53
N ASN A 180 7.12 -8.69 -16.06
CA ASN A 180 7.76 -9.80 -15.38
C ASN A 180 9.21 -9.91 -15.84
N CYS A 181 10.14 -9.94 -14.91
CA CYS A 181 11.57 -10.11 -15.22
C CYS A 181 12.22 -11.12 -14.27
N ARG A 182 13.17 -11.88 -14.80
CA ARG A 182 13.96 -12.84 -14.04
C ARG A 182 15.37 -12.32 -13.79
N TYR A 183 15.78 -12.33 -12.52
CA TYR A 183 17.10 -11.89 -12.13
C TYR A 183 17.70 -12.84 -11.09
N HIS A 184 18.86 -13.44 -11.39
CA HIS A 184 19.51 -14.46 -10.56
C HIS A 184 18.58 -15.62 -10.12
N GLY A 185 17.75 -16.12 -11.05
CA GLY A 185 16.85 -17.25 -10.82
C GLY A 185 15.58 -16.90 -10.02
N LYS A 186 15.40 -15.64 -9.61
CA LYS A 186 14.18 -15.13 -8.96
C LYS A 186 13.35 -14.33 -9.93
N ASP A 187 12.06 -14.51 -9.86
CA ASP A 187 11.11 -13.72 -10.63
C ASP A 187 10.75 -12.45 -9.86
N PHE A 188 10.74 -11.33 -10.57
CA PHE A 188 10.38 -10.01 -10.07
C PHE A 188 9.27 -9.45 -10.94
N GLN A 189 8.25 -8.93 -10.28
CA GLN A 189 7.14 -8.30 -10.96
C GLN A 189 7.15 -6.79 -10.71
N PHE A 190 7.00 -6.03 -11.76
CA PHE A 190 6.72 -4.61 -11.73
C PHE A 190 5.29 -4.42 -12.23
N MET A 191 4.49 -3.72 -11.44
CA MET A 191 3.14 -3.33 -11.81
C MET A 191 2.97 -1.83 -11.66
N LEU A 192 2.17 -1.26 -12.54
CA LEU A 192 1.86 0.16 -12.53
C LEU A 192 0.37 0.33 -12.79
N ASN A 193 -0.29 1.08 -11.92
CA ASN A 193 -1.67 1.51 -12.13
C ASN A 193 -1.75 2.35 -13.40
N GLY A 194 -2.51 1.90 -14.38
CA GLY A 194 -2.59 2.53 -15.69
C GLY A 194 -3.25 3.91 -15.68
N GLN A 195 -3.97 4.24 -14.62
CA GLN A 195 -4.67 5.51 -14.46
C GLN A 195 -3.86 6.50 -13.63
N THR A 196 -3.42 6.10 -12.44
CA THR A 196 -2.76 7.01 -11.48
C THR A 196 -1.24 7.03 -11.61
N GLY A 197 -0.66 6.04 -12.30
CA GLY A 197 0.79 5.88 -12.39
C GLY A 197 1.46 5.36 -11.12
N LYS A 198 0.67 4.90 -10.13
CA LYS A 198 1.21 4.32 -8.89
C LYS A 198 1.93 3.01 -9.20
N ILE A 199 3.12 2.87 -8.66
CA ILE A 199 4.00 1.72 -8.90
C ILE A 199 3.97 0.79 -7.70
N VAL A 200 3.76 -0.49 -7.96
CA VAL A 200 3.93 -1.60 -7.03
C VAL A 200 4.97 -2.54 -7.63
N ALA A 201 6.12 -2.65 -7.00
CA ALA A 201 7.20 -3.46 -7.52
C ALA A 201 8.22 -3.82 -6.45
N ASP A 202 8.67 -5.06 -6.47
CA ASP A 202 9.84 -5.49 -5.74
C ASP A 202 11.10 -5.16 -6.53
N ARG A 203 12.04 -4.46 -5.88
CA ARG A 203 13.26 -4.05 -6.54
C ARG A 203 14.37 -5.04 -6.26
N PRO A 204 14.89 -5.74 -7.29
CA PRO A 204 16.07 -6.57 -7.11
C PRO A 204 17.29 -5.70 -6.79
N ILE A 205 18.14 -6.20 -5.90
CA ILE A 205 19.38 -5.55 -5.47
C ILE A 205 20.56 -6.25 -6.12
N SER A 206 21.41 -5.49 -6.80
CA SER A 206 22.68 -5.97 -7.33
C SER A 206 23.69 -6.14 -6.19
N LYS A 207 24.06 -7.38 -5.87
CA LYS A 207 25.05 -7.69 -4.81
C LYS A 207 26.39 -6.98 -5.04
N GLY A 208 26.85 -6.90 -6.30
CA GLY A 208 28.09 -6.22 -6.62
C GLY A 208 28.04 -4.72 -6.37
N LYS A 209 26.92 -4.07 -6.75
CA LYS A 209 26.70 -2.64 -6.43
C LYS A 209 26.56 -2.39 -4.93
N ALA A 210 25.85 -3.27 -4.21
CA ALA A 210 25.71 -3.17 -2.76
C ALA A 210 27.09 -3.27 -2.06
N PHE A 211 27.93 -4.21 -2.48
CA PHE A 211 29.29 -4.33 -1.98
C PHE A 211 30.13 -3.08 -2.29
N ALA A 212 30.12 -2.60 -3.53
CA ALA A 212 30.86 -1.40 -3.91
C ALA A 212 30.41 -0.16 -3.12
N TRP A 213 29.11 0.00 -2.87
CA TRP A 213 28.58 1.06 -2.01
C TRP A 213 29.02 0.90 -0.56
N GLY A 214 29.01 -0.32 -0.02
CA GLY A 214 29.49 -0.61 1.33
C GLY A 214 30.96 -0.25 1.51
N VAL A 215 31.82 -0.67 0.57
CA VAL A 215 33.24 -0.32 0.58
C VAL A 215 33.44 1.19 0.44
N GLY A 216 32.69 1.85 -0.46
CA GLY A 216 32.80 3.30 -0.66
C GLY A 216 32.42 4.09 0.61
N THR A 217 31.30 3.73 1.25
CA THR A 217 30.88 4.37 2.51
C THR A 217 31.86 4.14 3.63
N PHE A 218 32.42 2.92 3.73
CA PHE A 218 33.45 2.60 4.72
C PHE A 218 34.71 3.46 4.54
N VAL A 219 35.24 3.58 3.31
CA VAL A 219 36.41 4.39 3.00
C VAL A 219 36.17 5.85 3.32
N VAL A 220 35.00 6.41 2.95
CA VAL A 220 34.65 7.79 3.26
C VAL A 220 34.55 8.02 4.78
N SER A 221 33.91 7.08 5.52
CA SER A 221 33.81 7.18 6.97
C SER A 221 35.18 7.13 7.65
N LEU A 222 36.07 6.27 7.16
CA LEU A 222 37.45 6.16 7.66
C LEU A 222 38.23 7.48 7.43
N ALA A 223 38.11 8.07 6.23
CA ALA A 223 38.76 9.32 5.90
C ALA A 223 38.24 10.47 6.77
N VAL A 224 36.93 10.56 7.02
CA VAL A 224 36.32 11.55 7.90
C VAL A 224 36.83 11.38 9.35
N MET A 225 36.93 10.16 9.85
CA MET A 225 37.45 9.87 11.18
C MET A 225 38.93 10.26 11.31
N MET A 226 39.76 9.96 10.30
CA MET A 226 41.16 10.34 10.29
C MET A 226 41.35 11.87 10.29
N LEU A 227 40.60 12.58 9.45
CA LEU A 227 40.64 14.04 9.41
C LEU A 227 40.11 14.67 10.69
N GLY A 228 39.01 14.17 11.25
CA GLY A 228 38.48 14.64 12.55
C GLY A 228 39.44 14.41 13.71
N GLY A 229 40.14 13.27 13.74
CA GLY A 229 41.15 12.97 14.73
C GLY A 229 42.38 13.92 14.67
N MET A 230 42.72 14.45 13.48
CA MET A 230 43.81 15.44 13.33
C MET A 230 43.44 16.83 13.88
N PHE A 231 42.16 17.13 14.06
CA PHE A 231 41.69 18.43 14.61
C PHE A 231 41.46 18.39 16.12
N ILE A 232 41.52 17.22 16.76
CA ILE A 232 41.30 17.03 18.21
C ILE A 232 42.61 16.83 18.97
N LEU A 233 43.73 16.58 18.29
CA LEU A 233 45.11 16.54 18.83
C LEU A 233 45.83 17.86 18.57
#